data_91e0d5d4fea73755f7144a79ae171de1
#
_entry.id   91e0d5d4fea73755f7144a79ae171de1
#
_cell.length_a   1.000
_cell.length_b   1.000
_cell.length_c   1.000
_cell.angle_alpha   90.00
_cell.angle_beta   90.00
_cell.angle_gamma   90.00
#
_symmetry.space_group_name_H-M   'P 1'
#
loop_
_entity.id
_entity.type
_entity.pdbx_description
1 polymer ?
#
loop_
_entity_poly.entity_id
_entity_poly.type
_entity_poly.pdbx_seq_one_letter_code
_entity_poly.pdbx_strand_id
1 'polypeptide(L)'
;MSHFFAYLSRMRFVRRWGLMRNTYDENLQEHTLQVAMVAHALAVIRNRMFEGTVNPERAAALALFHDAEEVLTGDVVAPIKHFSHKIRRAHLEVAGVARQKLYAMLPAAIRKDFRPLLFEEKADQPEWQVVHAADKLCAYLKCVEEIRAGNEDFAKAAAVLKQQVESIRLPEVAYFLETFAPSFAMTLDELNQSEPRPRRPQLRSQ
;
A
#
# COMPACT_ATOMS: atom_id res chain seq x y z
N MET A 1 27.48 -5.45 -14.86
CA MET A 1 26.18 -4.82 -15.18
C MET A 1 25.18 -5.28 -14.14
N SER A 2 24.32 -4.38 -13.64
CA SER A 2 23.24 -4.72 -12.68
C SER A 2 21.89 -4.59 -13.39
N HIS A 3 21.02 -5.58 -13.18
CA HIS A 3 19.68 -5.61 -13.77
C HIS A 3 18.58 -5.23 -12.76
N PHE A 4 18.93 -4.87 -11.52
CA PHE A 4 18.00 -4.63 -10.43
C PHE A 4 16.90 -3.62 -10.80
N PHE A 5 17.27 -2.41 -11.22
CA PHE A 5 16.26 -1.38 -11.57
C PHE A 5 15.51 -1.70 -12.87
N ALA A 6 16.12 -2.45 -13.80
CA ALA A 6 15.41 -2.92 -14.97
C ALA A 6 14.30 -3.92 -14.61
N TYR A 7 14.52 -4.77 -13.61
CA TYR A 7 13.46 -5.61 -13.04
C TYR A 7 12.42 -4.78 -12.32
N LEU A 8 12.79 -3.88 -11.41
CA LEU A 8 11.82 -3.03 -10.71
C LEU A 8 10.93 -2.24 -11.67
N SER A 9 11.49 -1.73 -12.78
CA SER A 9 10.70 -1.01 -13.78
C SER A 9 9.60 -1.88 -14.42
N ARG A 10 9.65 -3.21 -14.27
CA ARG A 10 8.64 -4.14 -14.78
C ARG A 10 7.43 -4.28 -13.86
N MET A 11 7.47 -3.70 -12.64
CA MET A 11 6.30 -3.64 -11.75
C MET A 11 5.06 -3.10 -12.49
N ARG A 12 5.25 -2.19 -13.46
CA ARG A 12 4.18 -1.66 -14.32
C ARG A 12 3.47 -2.70 -15.18
N PHE A 13 4.06 -3.90 -15.37
CA PHE A 13 3.49 -4.99 -16.16
C PHE A 13 2.88 -6.09 -15.30
N VAL A 14 3.06 -6.04 -13.98
CA VAL A 14 2.44 -6.96 -13.03
C VAL A 14 1.05 -6.42 -12.69
N ARG A 15 0.02 -7.08 -13.19
CA ARG A 15 -1.37 -6.71 -12.93
C ARG A 15 -1.84 -7.29 -11.61
N ARG A 16 -2.50 -6.47 -10.83
CA ARG A 16 -3.19 -6.86 -9.61
C ARG A 16 -4.65 -7.21 -9.94
N TRP A 17 -5.31 -7.93 -9.03
CA TRP A 17 -6.72 -8.35 -9.21
C TRP A 17 -6.96 -9.16 -10.49
N GLY A 18 -5.99 -9.95 -10.94
CA GLY A 18 -5.95 -10.60 -12.26
C GLY A 18 -7.09 -11.58 -12.56
N LEU A 19 -7.87 -12.02 -11.55
CA LEU A 19 -9.07 -12.85 -11.73
C LEU A 19 -10.38 -12.07 -11.59
N MET A 20 -10.33 -10.76 -11.36
CA MET A 20 -11.48 -9.87 -11.24
C MET A 20 -11.67 -9.08 -12.52
N ARG A 21 -12.91 -8.76 -12.85
CA ARG A 21 -13.21 -7.76 -13.89
C ARG A 21 -12.99 -6.38 -13.28
N ASN A 22 -11.99 -5.66 -13.74
CA ASN A 22 -11.68 -4.32 -13.27
C ASN A 22 -12.34 -3.28 -14.19
N THR A 23 -12.83 -2.16 -13.64
CA THR A 23 -13.23 -0.99 -14.43
C THR A 23 -12.01 -0.23 -14.93
N TYR A 24 -10.93 -0.24 -14.17
CA TYR A 24 -9.60 0.17 -14.59
C TYR A 24 -8.54 -0.78 -14.01
N ASP A 25 -7.53 -1.07 -14.81
CA ASP A 25 -6.44 -1.96 -14.41
C ASP A 25 -5.56 -1.27 -13.37
N GLU A 26 -5.24 -1.97 -12.28
CA GLU A 26 -4.22 -1.57 -11.32
C GLU A 26 -2.97 -2.41 -11.54
N ASN A 27 -1.82 -1.78 -11.70
CA ASN A 27 -0.54 -2.48 -11.72
C ASN A 27 0.21 -2.32 -10.39
N LEU A 28 1.21 -3.17 -10.20
CA LEU A 28 1.98 -3.22 -8.96
C LEU A 28 2.70 -1.90 -8.65
N GLN A 29 3.14 -1.15 -9.67
CA GLN A 29 3.83 0.12 -9.47
C GLN A 29 2.90 1.22 -8.96
N GLU A 30 1.68 1.32 -9.49
CA GLU A 30 0.64 2.24 -9.03
C GLU A 30 0.24 1.93 -7.59
N HIS A 31 -0.04 0.65 -7.31
CA HIS A 31 -0.34 0.20 -5.95
C HIS A 31 0.78 0.56 -4.96
N THR A 32 2.02 0.22 -5.29
CA THR A 32 3.17 0.48 -4.43
C THR A 32 3.35 1.97 -4.14
N LEU A 33 3.13 2.83 -5.13
CA LEU A 33 3.16 4.29 -4.93
C LEU A 33 2.05 4.75 -3.99
N GLN A 34 0.82 4.24 -4.16
CA GLN A 34 -0.30 4.57 -3.28
C GLN A 34 -0.03 4.09 -1.85
N VAL A 35 0.49 2.86 -1.67
CA VAL A 35 0.88 2.34 -0.36
C VAL A 35 1.93 3.23 0.30
N ALA A 36 2.93 3.73 -0.46
CA ALA A 36 3.95 4.61 0.09
C ALA A 36 3.37 5.95 0.60
N MET A 37 2.44 6.55 -0.15
CA MET A 37 1.76 7.78 0.27
C MET A 37 0.90 7.54 1.53
N VAL A 38 0.15 6.45 1.57
CA VAL A 38 -0.71 6.11 2.72
C VAL A 38 0.13 5.73 3.93
N ALA A 39 1.21 4.95 3.78
CA ALA A 39 2.13 4.60 4.88
C ALA A 39 2.77 5.84 5.50
N HIS A 40 3.24 6.79 4.68
CA HIS A 40 3.72 8.08 5.16
C HIS A 40 2.65 8.82 5.97
N ALA A 41 1.43 8.91 5.43
CA ALA A 41 0.32 9.59 6.10
C ALA A 41 -0.03 8.93 7.45
N LEU A 42 -0.12 7.59 7.52
CA LEU A 42 -0.37 6.86 8.75
C LEU A 42 0.72 7.12 9.80
N ALA A 43 2.00 7.12 9.40
CA ALA A 43 3.11 7.43 10.30
C ALA A 43 3.02 8.87 10.85
N VAL A 44 2.68 9.86 10.01
CA VAL A 44 2.47 11.25 10.45
C VAL A 44 1.28 11.35 11.41
N ILE A 45 0.15 10.72 11.11
CA ILE A 45 -1.04 10.69 11.97
C ILE A 45 -0.69 10.08 13.33
N ARG A 46 -0.03 8.91 13.33
CA ARG A 46 0.42 8.23 14.55
C ARG A 46 1.29 9.12 15.42
N ASN A 47 2.27 9.81 14.81
CA ASN A 47 3.19 10.66 15.56
C ASN A 47 2.52 11.94 16.09
N ARG A 48 1.61 12.55 15.33
CA ARG A 48 0.99 13.83 15.70
C ARG A 48 -0.20 13.68 16.64
N MET A 49 -0.94 12.57 16.54
CA MET A 49 -2.21 12.40 17.24
C MET A 49 -2.18 11.30 18.31
N PHE A 50 -1.22 10.38 18.22
CA PHE A 50 -1.18 9.18 19.08
C PHE A 50 0.21 8.95 19.70
N GLU A 51 1.01 10.03 19.85
CA GLU A 51 2.31 10.02 20.55
C GLU A 51 3.31 8.96 20.01
N GLY A 52 3.20 8.61 18.73
CA GLY A 52 4.11 7.66 18.10
C GLY A 52 5.47 8.28 17.73
N THR A 53 6.41 7.42 17.33
CA THR A 53 7.77 7.80 16.93
C THR A 53 8.22 7.10 15.64
N VAL A 54 7.27 6.77 14.76
CA VAL A 54 7.56 6.12 13.47
C VAL A 54 8.17 7.13 12.51
N ASN A 55 9.18 6.72 11.76
CA ASN A 55 9.78 7.58 10.74
C ASN A 55 8.92 7.55 9.45
N PRO A 56 8.24 8.65 9.07
CA PRO A 56 7.34 8.65 7.91
C PRO A 56 8.07 8.43 6.58
N GLU A 57 9.25 9.05 6.41
CA GLU A 57 10.06 8.93 5.20
C GLU A 57 10.58 7.49 5.05
N ARG A 58 10.94 6.86 6.18
CA ARG A 58 11.37 5.46 6.20
C ARG A 58 10.22 4.53 5.85
N ALA A 59 9.03 4.73 6.41
CA ALA A 59 7.83 3.96 6.08
C ALA A 59 7.50 4.04 4.57
N ALA A 60 7.54 5.24 3.99
CA ALA A 60 7.34 5.43 2.56
C ALA A 60 8.41 4.71 1.73
N ALA A 61 9.69 4.81 2.13
CA ALA A 61 10.78 4.13 1.43
C ALA A 61 10.64 2.59 1.47
N LEU A 62 10.27 2.01 2.62
CA LEU A 62 9.99 0.58 2.76
C LEU A 62 8.82 0.15 1.88
N ALA A 63 7.74 0.95 1.86
CA ALA A 63 6.55 0.68 1.07
C ALA A 63 6.85 0.64 -0.43
N LEU A 64 7.78 1.45 -0.95
CA LEU A 64 8.17 1.43 -2.36
C LEU A 64 8.78 0.09 -2.80
N PHE A 65 9.25 -0.75 -1.88
CA PHE A 65 9.91 -2.03 -2.18
C PHE A 65 9.19 -3.24 -1.58
N HIS A 66 8.04 -3.05 -0.90
CA HIS A 66 7.41 -4.10 -0.08
C HIS A 66 7.03 -5.36 -0.88
N ASP A 67 6.64 -5.19 -2.14
CA ASP A 67 6.25 -6.25 -3.07
C ASP A 67 7.22 -6.36 -4.27
N ALA A 68 8.48 -5.91 -4.11
CA ALA A 68 9.47 -5.89 -5.20
C ALA A 68 9.70 -7.28 -5.82
N GLU A 69 9.58 -8.36 -5.06
CA GLU A 69 9.74 -9.74 -5.53
C GLU A 69 8.68 -10.16 -6.54
N GLU A 70 7.52 -9.51 -6.55
CA GLU A 70 6.42 -9.83 -7.46
C GLU A 70 6.77 -9.55 -8.93
N VAL A 71 7.84 -8.79 -9.22
CA VAL A 71 8.38 -8.68 -10.59
C VAL A 71 8.91 -10.01 -11.12
N LEU A 72 9.20 -10.96 -10.24
CA LEU A 72 9.69 -12.30 -10.60
C LEU A 72 8.62 -13.38 -10.41
N THR A 73 7.73 -13.23 -9.44
CA THR A 73 6.70 -14.22 -9.10
C THR A 73 5.35 -13.94 -9.75
N GLY A 74 5.10 -12.69 -10.15
CA GLY A 74 3.76 -12.18 -10.43
C GLY A 74 2.97 -11.95 -9.14
N ASP A 75 1.88 -11.18 -9.23
CA ASP A 75 0.89 -11.08 -8.15
C ASP A 75 0.09 -12.38 -8.06
N VAL A 76 0.20 -13.07 -6.94
CA VAL A 76 -0.57 -14.28 -6.66
C VAL A 76 -1.86 -13.89 -5.96
N VAL A 77 -2.99 -14.15 -6.60
CA VAL A 77 -4.32 -13.77 -6.08
C VAL A 77 -4.60 -14.35 -4.69
N ALA A 78 -5.22 -13.56 -3.82
CA ALA A 78 -5.47 -13.89 -2.42
C ALA A 78 -6.13 -15.28 -2.19
N PRO A 79 -7.12 -15.74 -2.99
CA PRO A 79 -7.68 -17.07 -2.86
C PRO A 79 -6.64 -18.19 -2.96
N ILE A 80 -5.63 -18.04 -3.81
CA ILE A 80 -4.54 -19.01 -3.97
C ILE A 80 -3.55 -18.89 -2.81
N LYS A 81 -3.14 -17.66 -2.46
CA LYS A 81 -2.23 -17.42 -1.31
C LYS A 81 -2.74 -18.08 -0.01
N HIS A 82 -4.06 -18.17 0.17
CA HIS A 82 -4.70 -18.68 1.38
C HIS A 82 -5.40 -20.03 1.24
N PHE A 83 -5.23 -20.72 0.10
CA PHE A 83 -5.93 -21.99 -0.17
C PHE A 83 -5.58 -23.09 0.85
N SER A 84 -4.33 -23.17 1.29
CA SER A 84 -3.88 -24.08 2.36
C SER A 84 -2.60 -23.59 3.01
N HIS A 85 -2.31 -24.04 4.23
CA HIS A 85 -1.04 -23.76 4.92
C HIS A 85 0.19 -24.17 4.09
N LYS A 86 0.09 -25.28 3.35
CA LYS A 86 1.18 -25.77 2.50
C LYS A 86 1.45 -24.80 1.33
N ILE A 87 0.40 -24.34 0.65
CA ILE A 87 0.53 -23.39 -0.46
C ILE A 87 1.05 -22.04 0.04
N ARG A 88 0.51 -21.55 1.15
CA ARG A 88 0.99 -20.32 1.77
C ARG A 88 2.49 -20.38 2.09
N ARG A 89 2.94 -21.49 2.69
CA ARG A 89 4.35 -21.68 3.01
C ARG A 89 5.22 -21.73 1.76
N ALA A 90 4.81 -22.49 0.74
CA ALA A 90 5.52 -22.56 -0.54
C ALA A 90 5.63 -21.19 -1.22
N HIS A 91 4.54 -20.40 -1.18
CA HIS A 91 4.55 -19.04 -1.71
C HIS A 91 5.57 -18.14 -0.99
N LEU A 92 5.62 -18.18 0.35
CA LEU A 92 6.60 -17.42 1.14
C LEU A 92 8.05 -17.84 0.84
N GLU A 93 8.28 -19.12 0.60
CA GLU A 93 9.59 -19.65 0.21
C GLU A 93 10.00 -19.11 -1.18
N VAL A 94 9.09 -19.14 -2.16
CA VAL A 94 9.32 -18.60 -3.51
C VAL A 94 9.57 -17.09 -3.46
N ALA A 95 8.77 -16.33 -2.71
CA ALA A 95 8.95 -14.90 -2.50
C ALA A 95 10.34 -14.61 -1.89
N GLY A 96 10.74 -15.39 -0.88
CA GLY A 96 12.08 -15.27 -0.29
C GLY A 96 13.22 -15.50 -1.28
N VAL A 97 13.11 -16.52 -2.14
CA VAL A 97 14.08 -16.80 -3.22
C VAL A 97 14.12 -15.63 -4.23
N ALA A 98 12.95 -15.09 -4.60
CA ALA A 98 12.85 -13.97 -5.52
C ALA A 98 13.51 -12.70 -4.96
N ARG A 99 13.27 -12.36 -3.68
CA ARG A 99 13.96 -11.25 -2.99
C ARG A 99 15.47 -11.43 -2.95
N GLN A 100 15.96 -12.62 -2.62
CA GLN A 100 17.40 -12.92 -2.64
C GLN A 100 17.99 -12.74 -4.03
N LYS A 101 17.28 -13.16 -5.08
CA LYS A 101 17.71 -12.98 -6.46
C LYS A 101 17.81 -11.51 -6.85
N LEU A 102 16.82 -10.69 -6.51
CA LEU A 102 16.86 -9.23 -6.72
C LEU A 102 18.03 -8.60 -5.95
N TYR A 103 18.17 -8.95 -4.68
CA TYR A 103 19.25 -8.45 -3.83
C TYR A 103 20.64 -8.77 -4.39
N ALA A 104 20.82 -9.98 -4.93
CA ALA A 104 22.10 -10.39 -5.53
C ALA A 104 22.47 -9.60 -6.79
N MET A 105 21.49 -9.01 -7.50
CA MET A 105 21.75 -8.17 -8.69
C MET A 105 22.36 -6.80 -8.34
N LEU A 106 22.26 -6.37 -7.07
CA LEU A 106 22.82 -5.09 -6.64
C LEU A 106 24.34 -5.14 -6.58
N PRO A 107 25.04 -4.06 -7.01
CA PRO A 107 26.47 -3.92 -6.81
C PRO A 107 26.85 -4.03 -5.33
N ALA A 108 27.97 -4.68 -5.03
CA ALA A 108 28.41 -4.93 -3.66
C ALA A 108 28.52 -3.64 -2.81
N ALA A 109 28.92 -2.53 -3.45
CA ALA A 109 29.12 -1.24 -2.80
C ALA A 109 27.84 -0.65 -2.17
N ILE A 110 26.67 -0.89 -2.76
CA ILE A 110 25.37 -0.33 -2.30
C ILE A 110 24.43 -1.40 -1.75
N ARG A 111 24.78 -2.67 -1.89
CA ARG A 111 23.88 -3.80 -1.57
C ARG A 111 23.37 -3.76 -0.13
N LYS A 112 24.22 -3.39 0.81
CA LYS A 112 23.86 -3.34 2.24
C LYS A 112 22.75 -2.33 2.52
N ASP A 113 22.74 -1.19 1.81
CA ASP A 113 21.76 -0.13 2.01
C ASP A 113 20.36 -0.53 1.52
N PHE A 114 20.28 -1.45 0.55
CA PHE A 114 19.02 -1.98 0.02
C PHE A 114 18.49 -3.19 0.80
N ARG A 115 19.31 -3.78 1.68
CA ARG A 115 18.89 -4.97 2.42
C ARG A 115 17.60 -4.71 3.23
N PRO A 116 17.51 -3.65 4.07
CA PRO A 116 16.32 -3.41 4.87
C PRO A 116 15.10 -2.95 4.05
N LEU A 117 15.28 -2.57 2.78
CA LEU A 117 14.17 -2.25 1.86
C LEU A 117 13.53 -3.51 1.28
N LEU A 118 14.28 -4.60 1.17
CA LEU A 118 13.83 -5.87 0.59
C LEU A 118 13.48 -6.92 1.65
N PHE A 119 14.02 -6.78 2.85
CA PHE A 119 13.83 -7.74 3.94
C PHE A 119 13.44 -7.00 5.21
N GLU A 120 12.38 -7.46 5.85
CA GLU A 120 11.96 -6.90 7.12
C GLU A 120 13.03 -7.11 8.19
N GLU A 121 13.48 -6.03 8.79
CA GLU A 121 14.44 -6.03 9.89
C GLU A 121 13.78 -5.52 11.18
N LYS A 122 14.24 -6.03 12.33
CA LYS A 122 13.68 -5.63 13.64
C LYS A 122 13.79 -4.14 13.92
N ALA A 123 14.83 -3.49 13.38
CA ALA A 123 15.04 -2.06 13.54
C ALA A 123 13.93 -1.21 12.91
N ASP A 124 13.33 -1.69 11.82
CA ASP A 124 12.26 -1.00 11.09
C ASP A 124 10.86 -1.58 11.42
N GLN A 125 10.71 -2.32 12.53
CA GLN A 125 9.44 -2.99 12.85
C GLN A 125 8.24 -2.03 12.99
N PRO A 126 8.36 -0.84 13.60
CA PRO A 126 7.24 0.12 13.66
C PRO A 126 6.81 0.63 12.28
N GLU A 127 7.76 0.88 11.39
CA GLU A 127 7.52 1.31 10.00
C GLU A 127 6.86 0.20 9.20
N TRP A 128 7.33 -1.06 9.32
CA TRP A 128 6.72 -2.20 8.66
C TRP A 128 5.27 -2.45 9.10
N GLN A 129 4.94 -2.23 10.37
CA GLN A 129 3.55 -2.30 10.84
C GLN A 129 2.63 -1.33 10.08
N VAL A 130 3.13 -0.11 9.87
CA VAL A 130 2.40 0.94 9.13
C VAL A 130 2.31 0.60 7.65
N VAL A 131 3.38 0.05 7.05
CA VAL A 131 3.38 -0.39 5.64
C VAL A 131 2.35 -1.51 5.42
N HIS A 132 2.32 -2.53 6.26
CA HIS A 132 1.33 -3.62 6.14
C HIS A 132 -0.11 -3.15 6.35
N ALA A 133 -0.31 -2.14 7.20
CA ALA A 133 -1.62 -1.52 7.37
C ALA A 133 -2.03 -0.72 6.13
N ALA A 134 -1.09 0.04 5.55
CA ALA A 134 -1.30 0.82 4.34
C ALA A 134 -1.61 -0.07 3.13
N ASP A 135 -0.90 -1.19 2.95
CA ASP A 135 -1.17 -2.17 1.89
C ASP A 135 -2.62 -2.67 1.93
N LYS A 136 -3.07 -3.14 3.10
CA LYS A 136 -4.47 -3.60 3.27
C LYS A 136 -5.48 -2.47 3.06
N LEU A 137 -5.16 -1.26 3.53
CA LEU A 137 -5.98 -0.07 3.32
C LEU A 137 -6.12 0.23 1.82
N CYS A 138 -5.03 0.28 1.07
CA CYS A 138 -5.04 0.53 -0.37
C CYS A 138 -5.84 -0.53 -1.14
N ALA A 139 -5.70 -1.80 -0.77
CA ALA A 139 -6.53 -2.87 -1.33
C ALA A 139 -8.04 -2.67 -1.05
N TYR A 140 -8.40 -2.20 0.14
CA TYR A 140 -9.79 -1.84 0.47
C TYR A 140 -10.26 -0.62 -0.33
N LEU A 141 -9.45 0.43 -0.43
CA LEU A 141 -9.79 1.65 -1.16
C LEU A 141 -10.03 1.36 -2.65
N LYS A 142 -9.21 0.52 -3.29
CA LYS A 142 -9.45 0.03 -4.66
C LYS A 142 -10.84 -0.60 -4.79
N CYS A 143 -11.25 -1.41 -3.82
CA CYS A 143 -12.60 -1.99 -3.85
C CYS A 143 -13.70 -0.93 -3.73
N VAL A 144 -13.49 0.12 -2.92
CA VAL A 144 -14.43 1.25 -2.77
C VAL A 144 -14.61 1.97 -4.10
N GLU A 145 -13.51 2.27 -4.80
CA GLU A 145 -13.53 2.93 -6.11
C GLU A 145 -14.22 2.09 -7.19
N GLU A 146 -13.96 0.78 -7.24
CA GLU A 146 -14.61 -0.14 -8.17
C GLU A 146 -16.12 -0.23 -7.94
N ILE A 147 -16.56 -0.34 -6.68
CA ILE A 147 -17.99 -0.35 -6.35
C ILE A 147 -18.63 0.98 -6.72
N ARG A 148 -17.96 2.11 -6.47
CA ARG A 148 -18.45 3.43 -6.88
C ARG A 148 -18.61 3.54 -8.40
N ALA A 149 -17.74 2.89 -9.16
CA ALA A 149 -17.83 2.78 -10.61
C ALA A 149 -18.92 1.79 -11.10
N GLY A 150 -19.69 1.19 -10.18
CA GLY A 150 -20.75 0.23 -10.47
C GLY A 150 -20.29 -1.22 -10.60
N ASN A 151 -19.08 -1.53 -10.17
CA ASN A 151 -18.51 -2.88 -10.28
C ASN A 151 -18.83 -3.73 -9.05
N GLU A 152 -19.94 -4.45 -9.09
CA GLU A 152 -20.42 -5.34 -8.02
C GLU A 152 -19.51 -6.56 -7.76
N ASP A 153 -18.62 -6.93 -8.70
CA ASP A 153 -17.69 -8.04 -8.50
C ASP A 153 -16.76 -7.79 -7.28
N PHE A 154 -16.53 -6.53 -6.91
CA PHE A 154 -15.70 -6.15 -5.77
C PHE A 154 -16.43 -6.10 -4.41
N ALA A 155 -17.76 -6.24 -4.39
CA ALA A 155 -18.55 -6.08 -3.15
C ALA A 155 -18.13 -7.06 -2.03
N LYS A 156 -17.91 -8.33 -2.36
CA LYS A 156 -17.46 -9.35 -1.39
C LYS A 156 -16.04 -9.09 -0.91
N ALA A 157 -15.13 -8.71 -1.82
CA ALA A 157 -13.75 -8.39 -1.48
C ALA A 157 -13.69 -7.16 -0.56
N ALA A 158 -14.46 -6.11 -0.87
CA ALA A 158 -14.59 -4.92 -0.03
C ALA A 158 -15.04 -5.24 1.39
N ALA A 159 -16.07 -6.09 1.56
CA ALA A 159 -16.58 -6.49 2.88
C ALA A 159 -15.49 -7.21 3.70
N VAL A 160 -14.77 -8.13 3.09
CA VAL A 160 -13.67 -8.87 3.76
C VAL A 160 -12.51 -7.95 4.12
N LEU A 161 -12.06 -7.12 3.19
CA LEU A 161 -10.95 -6.20 3.41
C LEU A 161 -11.31 -5.13 4.45
N LYS A 162 -12.53 -4.59 4.42
CA LYS A 162 -13.03 -3.68 5.44
C LYS A 162 -12.90 -4.28 6.84
N GLN A 163 -13.38 -5.51 7.03
CA GLN A 163 -13.28 -6.24 8.29
C GLN A 163 -11.81 -6.45 8.73
N GLN A 164 -10.93 -6.78 7.78
CA GLN A 164 -9.50 -6.92 8.06
C GLN A 164 -8.86 -5.60 8.49
N VAL A 165 -9.16 -4.50 7.79
CA VAL A 165 -8.62 -3.16 8.13
C VAL A 165 -9.15 -2.68 9.47
N GLU A 166 -10.45 -2.84 9.75
CA GLU A 166 -11.06 -2.48 11.04
C GLU A 166 -10.51 -3.31 12.21
N SER A 167 -10.01 -4.52 11.93
CA SER A 167 -9.37 -5.38 12.94
C SER A 167 -7.93 -4.97 13.28
N ILE A 168 -7.32 -4.09 12.49
CA ILE A 168 -5.98 -3.57 12.76
C ILE A 168 -6.03 -2.65 13.98
N ARG A 169 -5.32 -3.03 15.04
CA ARG A 169 -5.30 -2.28 16.30
C ARG A 169 -4.27 -1.14 16.26
N LEU A 170 -4.40 -0.26 15.26
CA LEU A 170 -3.59 0.93 15.08
C LEU A 170 -4.54 2.13 14.99
N PRO A 171 -4.49 3.08 15.96
CA PRO A 171 -5.45 4.18 16.01
C PRO A 171 -5.37 5.10 14.79
N GLU A 172 -4.20 5.25 14.18
CA GLU A 172 -4.01 6.00 12.94
C GLU A 172 -4.78 5.40 11.75
N VAL A 173 -4.99 4.08 11.72
CA VAL A 173 -5.78 3.40 10.70
C VAL A 173 -7.26 3.73 10.86
N ALA A 174 -7.78 3.68 12.08
CA ALA A 174 -9.16 4.06 12.38
C ALA A 174 -9.41 5.54 12.01
N TYR A 175 -8.49 6.41 12.36
CA TYR A 175 -8.55 7.83 11.98
C TYR A 175 -8.55 8.02 10.45
N PHE A 176 -7.69 7.30 9.73
CA PHE A 176 -7.64 7.37 8.27
C PHE A 176 -8.96 6.91 7.63
N LEU A 177 -9.52 5.80 8.12
CA LEU A 177 -10.81 5.27 7.64
C LEU A 177 -11.95 6.27 7.83
N GLU A 178 -12.00 6.95 8.95
CA GLU A 178 -13.04 7.94 9.25
C GLU A 178 -12.86 9.23 8.44
N THR A 179 -11.62 9.71 8.32
CA THR A 179 -11.32 11.05 7.81
C THR A 179 -11.12 11.08 6.30
N PHE A 180 -10.41 10.10 5.73
CA PHE A 180 -9.97 10.13 4.34
C PHE A 180 -10.66 9.12 3.44
N ALA A 181 -10.97 7.91 3.94
CA ALA A 181 -11.54 6.86 3.11
C ALA A 181 -12.89 7.22 2.45
N PRO A 182 -13.80 8.00 3.06
CA PRO A 182 -15.06 8.37 2.42
C PRO A 182 -14.89 9.12 1.10
N SER A 183 -13.81 9.90 0.95
CA SER A 183 -13.54 10.69 -0.26
C SER A 183 -13.20 9.80 -1.48
N PHE A 184 -12.79 8.56 -1.29
CA PHE A 184 -12.55 7.61 -2.38
C PHE A 184 -13.83 7.13 -3.09
N ALA A 185 -14.98 7.36 -2.48
CA ALA A 185 -16.30 7.12 -3.10
C ALA A 185 -16.86 8.37 -3.80
N MET A 186 -16.13 9.48 -3.84
CA MET A 186 -16.58 10.74 -4.43
C MET A 186 -16.10 10.90 -5.88
N THR A 187 -16.89 11.61 -6.68
CA THR A 187 -16.46 12.10 -7.99
C THR A 187 -15.56 13.33 -7.83
N LEU A 188 -14.82 13.69 -8.89
CA LEU A 188 -13.97 14.89 -8.90
C LEU A 188 -14.78 16.17 -8.56
N ASP A 189 -16.01 16.27 -9.06
CA ASP A 189 -16.86 17.44 -8.79
C ASP A 189 -17.30 17.51 -7.33
N GLU A 190 -17.60 16.34 -6.72
CA GLU A 190 -17.93 16.25 -5.29
C GLU A 190 -16.72 16.62 -4.41
N LEU A 191 -15.51 16.17 -4.76
CA LEU A 191 -14.28 16.55 -4.08
C LEU A 191 -14.05 18.07 -4.12
N ASN A 192 -14.25 18.71 -5.27
CA ASN A 192 -14.07 20.14 -5.44
C ASN A 192 -15.11 20.97 -4.65
N GLN A 193 -16.32 20.44 -4.43
CA GLN A 193 -17.38 21.11 -3.65
C GLN A 193 -17.16 20.99 -2.14
N SER A 194 -16.43 19.99 -1.69
CA SER A 194 -16.19 19.70 -0.27
C SER A 194 -15.07 20.55 0.35
N GLU A 195 -14.33 21.33 -0.43
CA GLU A 195 -13.33 22.25 0.13
C GLU A 195 -13.99 23.33 1.00
N PRO A 196 -13.57 23.49 2.25
CA PRO A 196 -14.01 24.61 3.06
C PRO A 196 -13.56 25.90 2.37
N ARG A 197 -14.51 26.71 1.89
CA ARG A 197 -14.21 28.02 1.31
C ARG A 197 -13.31 28.77 2.28
N PRO A 198 -12.12 29.27 1.84
CA PRO A 198 -11.25 30.03 2.73
C PRO A 198 -12.06 31.18 3.33
N ARG A 199 -12.12 31.26 4.66
CA ARG A 199 -12.78 32.39 5.34
C ARG A 199 -12.09 33.65 4.83
N ARG A 200 -12.84 34.51 4.10
CA ARG A 200 -12.34 35.83 3.71
C ARG A 200 -11.87 36.54 4.98
N PRO A 201 -10.66 37.10 5.00
CA PRO A 201 -10.23 37.93 6.13
C PRO A 201 -11.28 39.02 6.29
N GLN A 202 -11.88 39.15 7.48
CA GLN A 202 -12.69 40.31 7.81
C GLN A 202 -11.72 41.50 7.83
N LEU A 203 -11.76 42.32 6.77
CA LEU A 203 -11.15 43.65 6.79
C LEU A 203 -11.73 44.38 7.97
N ARG A 204 -10.94 44.59 9.03
CA ARG A 204 -11.29 45.51 10.12
C ARG A 204 -11.40 46.88 9.46
N SER A 205 -12.64 47.40 9.39
CA SER A 205 -12.89 48.81 9.13
C SER A 205 -12.21 49.63 10.21
N GLN A 206 -11.25 50.43 9.81
CA GLN A 206 -10.71 51.54 10.61
C GLN A 206 -11.71 52.67 10.67
#